data_81a0dd96a9011512140f9a139d5f20b5
#
_entry.id   81a0dd96a9011512140f9a139d5f20b5
#
_cell.length_a   1.000
_cell.length_b   1.000
_cell.length_c   1.000
_cell.angle_alpha   90.00
_cell.angle_beta   90.00
_cell.angle_gamma   90.00
#
_symmetry.space_group_name_H-M   'P 1'
#
loop_
_entity.id
_entity.type
_entity.pdbx_description
1 polymer ?
#
loop_
_entity_poly.entity_id
_entity_poly.type
_entity_poly.pdbx_seq_one_letter_code
_entity_poly.pdbx_strand_id
1 'polypeptide(L)'
;MRLPQVLPLLLALSLLGACSTGSIPVTDQSHGLWQQRQAPLRDFDQWHLRGRVALFINEEVYNLGLDWIHGRGDNSLTLEAALGQGMVRIRRLGDAYQLSTADGEVRRADSAERLLRQVTGWDIPVEGLEYWVRGLPAPGSPARPEIDASGRLKILQQEGWWIHYLDYDEPDDALPALPRRLYMKRGRVRIKIVIDQWQKAPTRQYENLFPDFPG
;
A
#
# COMPACT_ATOMS: atom_id res chain seq x y z
N MET A 1 43.52 -13.72 -64.33
CA MET A 1 42.89 -12.65 -63.56
C MET A 1 41.81 -13.25 -62.66
N ARG A 2 42.08 -13.35 -61.36
CA ARG A 2 41.17 -13.93 -60.34
C ARG A 2 40.65 -12.77 -59.52
N LEU A 3 39.33 -12.48 -59.55
CA LEU A 3 38.67 -11.55 -58.63
C LEU A 3 38.55 -12.15 -57.25
N PRO A 4 38.81 -11.44 -56.16
CA PRO A 4 38.63 -11.94 -54.80
C PRO A 4 37.15 -11.86 -54.37
N GLN A 5 36.65 -13.00 -53.89
CA GLN A 5 35.36 -13.14 -53.21
C GLN A 5 35.44 -12.56 -51.81
N VAL A 6 35.08 -11.29 -51.62
CA VAL A 6 35.01 -10.61 -50.32
C VAL A 6 33.61 -10.07 -49.97
N LEU A 7 32.54 -10.60 -50.54
CA LEU A 7 31.20 -9.99 -50.41
C LEU A 7 30.18 -10.73 -49.55
N PRO A 8 30.47 -11.80 -48.76
CA PRO A 8 29.45 -12.29 -47.82
C PRO A 8 29.71 -12.01 -46.33
N LEU A 9 30.73 -11.21 -45.94
CA LEU A 9 31.03 -11.04 -44.50
C LEU A 9 30.45 -9.77 -43.90
N LEU A 10 29.71 -8.95 -44.65
CA LEU A 10 29.15 -7.69 -44.15
C LEU A 10 27.64 -7.76 -43.83
N LEU A 11 26.98 -8.89 -43.95
CA LEU A 11 25.53 -9.03 -43.73
C LEU A 11 25.18 -9.75 -42.39
N ALA A 12 26.17 -10.13 -41.59
CA ALA A 12 25.93 -10.87 -40.33
C ALA A 12 26.01 -10.03 -39.05
N LEU A 13 26.18 -8.70 -39.13
CA LEU A 13 26.42 -7.85 -37.97
C LEU A 13 25.26 -6.91 -37.60
N SER A 14 24.05 -7.09 -38.16
CA SER A 14 22.92 -6.21 -37.95
C SER A 14 21.79 -6.78 -37.09
N LEU A 15 21.98 -7.88 -36.37
CA LEU A 15 20.94 -8.51 -35.52
C LEU A 15 21.19 -8.40 -34.03
N LEU A 16 22.08 -7.51 -33.57
CA LEU A 16 22.19 -7.13 -32.16
C LEU A 16 21.30 -5.88 -31.88
N GLY A 17 20.05 -5.98 -32.28
CA GLY A 17 18.99 -4.99 -31.96
C GLY A 17 18.52 -5.19 -30.55
N ALA A 18 19.10 -4.45 -29.63
CA ALA A 18 18.47 -3.71 -28.54
C ALA A 18 17.22 -4.35 -27.89
N CYS A 19 17.43 -5.19 -26.87
CA CYS A 19 16.49 -5.22 -25.74
C CYS A 19 16.69 -3.94 -24.92
N SER A 20 16.18 -2.82 -25.42
CA SER A 20 15.94 -1.61 -24.66
C SER A 20 14.78 -1.92 -23.72
N THR A 21 15.05 -2.18 -22.44
CA THR A 21 14.07 -2.06 -21.36
C THR A 21 13.75 -0.57 -21.19
N GLY A 22 13.13 0.03 -22.22
CA GLY A 22 12.65 1.39 -22.20
C GLY A 22 11.51 1.48 -21.20
N SER A 23 11.69 2.32 -20.17
CA SER A 23 10.56 2.91 -19.46
C SER A 23 9.63 3.49 -20.52
N ILE A 24 8.43 2.93 -20.67
CA ILE A 24 7.45 3.44 -21.61
C ILE A 24 7.12 4.86 -21.13
N PRO A 25 7.33 5.91 -21.94
CA PRO A 25 6.93 7.25 -21.55
C PRO A 25 5.43 7.22 -21.25
N VAL A 26 5.03 7.87 -20.16
CA VAL A 26 3.64 8.06 -19.78
C VAL A 26 2.94 8.76 -20.94
N THR A 27 2.14 8.03 -21.70
CA THR A 27 1.37 8.55 -22.82
C THR A 27 0.08 9.18 -22.31
N ASP A 28 -0.52 10.11 -23.06
CA ASP A 28 -1.83 10.69 -22.75
C ASP A 28 -2.89 9.59 -22.49
N GLN A 29 -2.76 8.45 -23.15
CA GLN A 29 -3.62 7.29 -22.97
C GLN A 29 -3.51 6.68 -21.56
N SER A 30 -2.32 6.52 -21.01
CA SER A 30 -2.14 5.95 -19.67
C SER A 30 -2.63 6.91 -18.57
N HIS A 31 -2.54 8.23 -18.80
CA HIS A 31 -3.16 9.23 -17.92
C HIS A 31 -4.68 9.14 -17.95
N GLY A 32 -5.29 8.97 -19.11
CA GLY A 32 -6.74 8.78 -19.22
C GLY A 32 -7.22 7.53 -18.49
N LEU A 33 -6.51 6.41 -18.65
CA LEU A 33 -6.79 5.17 -17.94
C LEU A 33 -6.63 5.34 -16.42
N TRP A 34 -5.61 6.04 -15.98
CA TRP A 34 -5.42 6.35 -14.56
C TRP A 34 -6.58 7.15 -13.97
N GLN A 35 -7.03 8.21 -14.68
CA GLN A 35 -8.18 9.00 -14.23
C GLN A 35 -9.46 8.16 -14.13
N GLN A 36 -9.71 7.28 -15.10
CA GLN A 36 -10.85 6.36 -15.07
C GLN A 36 -10.79 5.37 -13.88
N ARG A 37 -9.61 4.89 -13.54
CA ARG A 37 -9.42 3.95 -12.41
C ARG A 37 -9.59 4.60 -11.05
N GLN A 38 -9.36 5.89 -10.91
CA GLN A 38 -9.46 6.56 -9.61
C GLN A 38 -10.89 6.59 -9.06
N ALA A 39 -11.91 6.73 -9.92
CA ALA A 39 -13.30 6.82 -9.49
C ALA A 39 -13.74 5.55 -8.72
N PRO A 40 -13.68 4.33 -9.28
CA PRO A 40 -14.07 3.12 -8.55
C PRO A 40 -13.21 2.85 -7.31
N LEU A 41 -11.93 3.27 -7.29
CA LEU A 41 -11.08 3.16 -6.11
C LEU A 41 -11.49 4.13 -4.99
N ARG A 42 -11.98 5.33 -5.33
CA ARG A 42 -12.53 6.29 -4.36
C ARG A 42 -13.87 5.83 -3.83
N ASP A 43 -14.72 5.26 -4.69
CA ASP A 43 -16.04 4.75 -4.32
C ASP A 43 -15.94 3.50 -3.40
N PHE A 44 -14.80 2.80 -3.47
CA PHE A 44 -14.45 1.73 -2.55
C PHE A 44 -13.90 2.33 -1.23
N ASP A 45 -14.75 3.05 -0.50
CA ASP A 45 -14.43 3.80 0.72
C ASP A 45 -14.71 3.01 2.01
N GLN A 46 -15.35 1.84 1.91
CA GLN A 46 -15.64 0.94 3.01
C GLN A 46 -15.05 -0.44 2.73
N TRP A 47 -13.95 -0.75 3.41
CA TRP A 47 -13.18 -1.93 3.10
C TRP A 47 -12.60 -2.61 4.36
N HIS A 48 -12.34 -3.88 4.21
CA HIS A 48 -11.60 -4.70 5.16
C HIS A 48 -10.42 -5.35 4.44
N LEU A 49 -9.24 -5.12 4.96
CA LEU A 49 -7.98 -5.63 4.46
C LEU A 49 -7.39 -6.57 5.50
N ARG A 50 -6.99 -7.76 5.07
CA ARG A 50 -6.17 -8.68 5.85
C ARG A 50 -4.88 -8.98 5.14
N GLY A 51 -3.79 -9.08 5.92
CA GLY A 51 -2.48 -9.30 5.33
C GLY A 51 -1.37 -9.36 6.35
N ARG A 52 -0.19 -9.03 5.89
CA ARG A 52 1.04 -9.04 6.68
C ARG A 52 1.87 -7.81 6.36
N VAL A 53 2.52 -7.29 7.38
CA VAL A 53 3.44 -6.17 7.23
C VAL A 53 4.79 -6.51 7.84
N ALA A 54 5.87 -6.19 7.13
CA ALA A 54 7.22 -6.19 7.66
C ALA A 54 7.70 -4.73 7.75
N LEU A 55 7.99 -4.30 8.97
CA LEU A 55 8.54 -2.98 9.28
C LEU A 55 10.03 -3.12 9.54
N PHE A 56 10.82 -2.31 8.84
CA PHE A 56 12.28 -2.21 9.02
C PHE A 56 12.55 -0.82 9.56
N ILE A 57 12.90 -0.72 10.83
CA ILE A 57 13.14 0.56 11.52
C ILE A 57 14.51 0.49 12.15
N ASN A 58 15.43 1.31 11.67
CA ASN A 58 16.86 1.22 11.98
C ASN A 58 17.40 -0.18 11.60
N GLU A 59 17.84 -0.96 12.59
CA GLU A 59 18.37 -2.32 12.43
C GLU A 59 17.37 -3.41 12.84
N GLU A 60 16.19 -3.00 13.35
CA GLU A 60 15.16 -3.92 13.80
C GLU A 60 14.16 -4.26 12.70
N VAL A 61 13.63 -5.48 12.76
CA VAL A 61 12.61 -5.99 11.84
C VAL A 61 11.43 -6.53 12.62
N TYR A 62 10.25 -5.98 12.35
CA TYR A 62 9.00 -6.41 12.96
C TYR A 62 8.14 -7.07 11.88
N ASN A 63 7.79 -8.35 12.06
CA ASN A 63 6.85 -9.07 11.20
C ASN A 63 5.52 -9.20 11.92
N LEU A 64 4.48 -8.58 11.36
CA LEU A 64 3.19 -8.41 12.01
C LEU A 64 2.07 -8.88 11.07
N GLY A 65 1.06 -9.53 11.63
CA GLY A 65 -0.25 -9.65 11.02
C GLY A 65 -0.91 -8.28 10.91
N LEU A 66 -1.67 -8.07 9.88
CA LEU A 66 -2.38 -6.82 9.58
C LEU A 66 -3.85 -7.14 9.36
N ASP A 67 -4.70 -6.54 10.18
CA ASP A 67 -6.16 -6.54 10.01
C ASP A 67 -6.64 -5.09 10.08
N TRP A 68 -7.22 -4.59 9.00
CA TRP A 68 -7.61 -3.20 8.90
C TRP A 68 -8.99 -3.04 8.31
N ILE A 69 -9.90 -2.54 9.12
CA ILE A 69 -11.26 -2.18 8.73
C ILE A 69 -11.34 -0.67 8.60
N HIS A 70 -11.84 -0.20 7.47
CA HIS A 70 -12.09 1.21 7.20
C HIS A 70 -13.53 1.37 6.70
N GLY A 71 -14.32 2.18 7.42
CA GLY A 71 -15.72 2.39 7.05
C GLY A 71 -16.36 3.55 7.79
N ARG A 72 -17.62 3.84 7.46
CA ARG A 72 -18.41 4.89 8.10
C ARG A 72 -18.78 4.47 9.52
N GLY A 73 -17.98 4.90 10.50
CA GLY A 73 -18.22 4.66 11.93
C GLY A 73 -17.48 3.49 12.52
N ASP A 74 -16.70 2.76 11.73
CA ASP A 74 -15.76 1.76 12.23
C ASP A 74 -14.46 1.86 11.44
N ASN A 75 -13.42 2.35 12.11
CA ASN A 75 -12.06 2.40 11.56
C ASN A 75 -11.13 1.79 12.61
N SER A 76 -10.67 0.58 12.33
CA SER A 76 -9.85 -0.21 13.25
C SER A 76 -8.66 -0.82 12.53
N LEU A 77 -7.46 -0.41 12.89
CA LEU A 77 -6.19 -0.99 12.44
C LEU A 77 -5.61 -1.85 13.56
N THR A 78 -5.44 -3.13 13.33
CA THR A 78 -4.78 -4.06 14.26
C THR A 78 -3.48 -4.56 13.65
N LEU A 79 -2.41 -4.46 14.42
CA LEU A 79 -1.09 -5.05 14.14
C LEU A 79 -0.80 -6.09 15.23
N GLU A 80 -0.52 -7.31 14.82
CA GLU A 80 -0.31 -8.43 15.74
C GLU A 80 1.03 -9.12 15.47
N ALA A 81 1.85 -9.26 16.49
CA ALA A 81 3.09 -10.01 16.41
C ALA A 81 2.81 -11.53 16.42
N ALA A 82 3.71 -12.29 15.81
CA ALA A 82 3.62 -13.75 15.80
C ALA A 82 3.52 -14.29 17.23
N LEU A 83 2.72 -15.36 17.42
CA LEU A 83 2.51 -16.03 18.70
C LEU A 83 1.86 -15.16 19.81
N GLY A 84 1.14 -14.09 19.45
CA GLY A 84 0.45 -13.23 20.42
C GLY A 84 1.37 -12.41 21.34
N GLN A 85 2.66 -12.29 20.99
CA GLN A 85 3.67 -11.60 21.82
C GLN A 85 3.54 -10.06 21.82
N GLY A 86 2.54 -9.53 21.16
CA GLY A 86 2.26 -8.11 21.11
C GLY A 86 1.15 -7.81 20.11
N MET A 87 0.26 -6.95 20.50
CA MET A 87 -0.82 -6.43 19.65
C MET A 87 -0.93 -4.93 19.87
N VAL A 88 -1.08 -4.19 18.78
CA VAL A 88 -1.45 -2.78 18.80
C VAL A 88 -2.74 -2.65 18.01
N ARG A 89 -3.78 -2.12 18.63
CA ARG A 89 -5.04 -1.80 17.95
C ARG A 89 -5.31 -0.31 18.04
N ILE A 90 -5.52 0.32 16.90
CA ILE A 90 -5.93 1.72 16.81
C ILE A 90 -7.37 1.74 16.31
N ARG A 91 -8.25 2.46 17.03
CA ARG A 91 -9.65 2.68 16.64
C ARG A 91 -9.94 4.17 16.57
N ARG A 92 -10.73 4.57 15.59
CA ARG A 92 -11.30 5.92 15.55
C ARG A 92 -12.58 5.97 16.37
N LEU A 93 -12.70 6.95 17.26
CA LEU A 93 -13.86 7.18 18.14
C LEU A 93 -14.33 8.63 17.93
N GLY A 94 -15.22 8.85 16.96
CA GLY A 94 -15.61 10.20 16.55
C GLY A 94 -14.41 10.97 15.97
N ASP A 95 -14.06 12.10 16.60
CA ASP A 95 -12.92 12.94 16.17
C ASP A 95 -11.59 12.56 16.84
N ALA A 96 -11.58 11.54 17.69
CA ALA A 96 -10.39 11.08 18.40
C ALA A 96 -10.01 9.65 17.98
N TYR A 97 -8.79 9.27 18.30
CA TYR A 97 -8.27 7.93 18.14
C TYR A 97 -7.93 7.33 19.50
N GLN A 98 -8.15 6.04 19.64
CA GLN A 98 -7.74 5.25 20.78
C GLN A 98 -6.80 4.14 20.32
N LEU A 99 -5.66 3.99 21.00
CA LEU A 99 -4.77 2.86 20.85
C LEU A 99 -4.87 1.98 22.08
N SER A 100 -4.94 0.68 21.88
CA SER A 100 -4.83 -0.33 22.95
C SER A 100 -3.75 -1.35 22.60
N THR A 101 -3.04 -1.83 23.62
CA THR A 101 -1.99 -2.85 23.52
C THR A 101 -2.43 -4.15 24.17
N ALA A 102 -1.70 -5.24 23.97
CA ALA A 102 -2.04 -6.55 24.51
C ALA A 102 -1.95 -6.62 26.05
N ASP A 103 -1.11 -5.79 26.66
CA ASP A 103 -0.93 -5.67 28.12
C ASP A 103 -1.96 -4.74 28.78
N GLY A 104 -2.94 -4.25 27.99
CA GLY A 104 -4.06 -3.44 28.50
C GLY A 104 -3.78 -1.94 28.57
N GLU A 105 -2.64 -1.46 28.05
CA GLU A 105 -2.40 -0.03 27.97
C GLU A 105 -3.41 0.61 27.00
N VAL A 106 -4.04 1.73 27.38
CA VAL A 106 -4.98 2.48 26.57
C VAL A 106 -4.54 3.93 26.51
N ARG A 107 -4.41 4.47 25.29
CA ARG A 107 -4.08 5.87 25.03
C ARG A 107 -5.05 6.51 24.06
N ARG A 108 -5.24 7.83 24.18
CA ARG A 108 -6.08 8.61 23.25
C ARG A 108 -5.32 9.82 22.72
N ALA A 109 -5.56 10.15 21.46
CA ALA A 109 -5.04 11.36 20.80
C ALA A 109 -5.97 11.78 19.66
N ASP A 110 -5.65 12.91 19.05
CA ASP A 110 -6.32 13.48 17.88
C ASP A 110 -5.85 12.86 16.54
N SER A 111 -4.79 12.06 16.53
CA SER A 111 -4.34 11.34 15.33
C SER A 111 -3.77 9.96 15.63
N ALA A 112 -3.98 9.03 14.69
CA ALA A 112 -3.45 7.66 14.75
C ALA A 112 -1.91 7.65 14.72
N GLU A 113 -1.30 8.52 13.93
CA GLU A 113 0.16 8.69 13.83
C GLU A 113 0.78 9.07 15.16
N ARG A 114 0.14 10.01 15.88
CA ARG A 114 0.63 10.46 17.20
C ARG A 114 0.60 9.31 18.21
N LEU A 115 -0.49 8.56 18.25
CA LEU A 115 -0.62 7.39 19.11
C LEU A 115 0.45 6.34 18.81
N LEU A 116 0.59 5.98 17.54
CA LEU A 116 1.56 4.98 17.12
C LEU A 116 2.99 5.41 17.50
N ARG A 117 3.34 6.69 17.25
CA ARG A 117 4.65 7.23 17.62
C ARG A 117 4.89 7.23 19.13
N GLN A 118 3.88 7.57 19.93
CA GLN A 118 4.00 7.61 21.39
C GLN A 118 4.23 6.23 22.01
N VAL A 119 3.59 5.19 21.45
CA VAL A 119 3.63 3.83 22.03
C VAL A 119 4.78 3.01 21.46
N THR A 120 5.02 3.12 20.15
CA THR A 120 6.02 2.29 19.45
C THR A 120 7.27 3.04 19.03
N GLY A 121 7.26 4.37 19.06
CA GLY A 121 8.31 5.21 18.46
C GLY A 121 8.28 5.27 16.93
N TRP A 122 7.30 4.65 16.28
CA TRP A 122 7.21 4.56 14.82
C TRP A 122 6.54 5.80 14.23
N ASP A 123 7.20 6.42 13.26
CA ASP A 123 6.67 7.54 12.50
C ASP A 123 6.08 7.05 11.17
N ILE A 124 4.88 6.46 11.25
CA ILE A 124 4.15 5.85 10.12
C ILE A 124 2.88 6.66 9.88
N PRO A 125 2.63 7.14 8.64
CA PRO A 125 1.48 7.97 8.29
C PRO A 125 0.24 7.10 8.05
N VAL A 126 -0.47 6.75 9.10
CA VAL A 126 -1.66 5.88 9.03
C VAL A 126 -2.73 6.48 8.12
N GLU A 127 -2.97 7.79 8.22
CA GLU A 127 -3.96 8.50 7.38
C GLU A 127 -3.58 8.47 5.89
N GLY A 128 -2.30 8.67 5.57
CA GLY A 128 -1.80 8.53 4.19
C GLY A 128 -1.93 7.10 3.67
N LEU A 129 -1.64 6.12 4.53
CA LEU A 129 -1.74 4.71 4.21
C LEU A 129 -3.16 4.29 3.81
N GLU A 130 -4.22 4.89 4.38
CA GLU A 130 -5.62 4.62 4.01
C GLU A 130 -5.87 4.79 2.50
N TYR A 131 -5.19 5.73 1.87
CA TYR A 131 -5.26 5.97 0.43
C TYR A 131 -4.28 5.09 -0.33
N TRP A 132 -3.03 5.03 0.13
CA TRP A 132 -1.95 4.35 -0.59
C TRP A 132 -2.17 2.85 -0.72
N VAL A 133 -2.73 2.19 0.29
CA VAL A 133 -3.04 0.75 0.19
C VAL A 133 -4.08 0.45 -0.89
N ARG A 134 -4.95 1.40 -1.23
CA ARG A 134 -5.93 1.28 -2.32
C ARG A 134 -5.38 1.69 -3.69
N GLY A 135 -4.14 2.17 -3.77
CA GLY A 135 -3.57 2.69 -5.00
C GLY A 135 -4.03 4.10 -5.34
N LEU A 136 -4.30 4.94 -4.35
CA LEU A 136 -4.69 6.34 -4.50
C LEU A 136 -3.66 7.26 -3.81
N PRO A 137 -3.40 8.46 -4.34
CA PRO A 137 -2.74 9.51 -3.58
C PRO A 137 -3.63 9.99 -2.43
N ALA A 138 -3.02 10.28 -1.27
CA ALA A 138 -3.70 10.96 -0.17
C ALA A 138 -4.06 12.41 -0.56
N PRO A 139 -5.21 12.94 -0.13
CA PRO A 139 -5.59 14.33 -0.39
C PRO A 139 -4.71 15.31 0.39
N GLY A 140 -4.73 16.57 -0.02
CA GLY A 140 -4.12 17.67 0.75
C GLY A 140 -2.61 17.85 0.56
N SER A 141 -1.90 16.93 -0.07
CA SER A 141 -0.47 17.06 -0.34
C SER A 141 -0.11 16.74 -1.80
N PRO A 142 0.93 17.38 -2.36
CA PRO A 142 1.38 17.10 -3.71
C PRO A 142 1.84 15.65 -3.87
N ALA A 143 1.40 15.01 -4.96
CA ALA A 143 1.74 13.64 -5.32
C ALA A 143 2.42 13.57 -6.68
N ARG A 144 3.40 12.67 -6.83
CA ARG A 144 4.05 12.37 -8.12
C ARG A 144 3.83 10.90 -8.46
N PRO A 145 2.75 10.58 -9.22
CA PRO A 145 2.46 9.22 -9.64
C PRO A 145 3.28 8.86 -10.88
N GLU A 146 3.80 7.64 -10.91
CA GLU A 146 4.23 6.94 -12.13
C GLU A 146 3.25 5.79 -12.34
N ILE A 147 2.70 5.69 -13.54
CA ILE A 147 1.66 4.73 -13.88
C ILE A 147 2.16 3.71 -14.91
N ASP A 148 1.64 2.50 -14.87
CA ASP A 148 1.90 1.47 -15.87
C ASP A 148 1.01 1.63 -17.11
N ALA A 149 1.25 0.82 -18.14
CA ALA A 149 0.48 0.85 -19.39
C ALA A 149 -1.01 0.53 -19.20
N SER A 150 -1.38 -0.11 -18.08
CA SER A 150 -2.77 -0.41 -17.70
C SER A 150 -3.43 0.72 -16.90
N GLY A 151 -2.75 1.84 -16.66
CA GLY A 151 -3.24 2.94 -15.86
C GLY A 151 -3.27 2.64 -14.35
N ARG A 152 -2.43 1.73 -13.83
CA ARG A 152 -2.27 1.44 -12.39
C ARG A 152 -1.03 2.18 -11.86
N LEU A 153 -1.05 2.57 -10.59
CA LEU A 153 0.15 3.09 -9.95
C LEU A 153 1.27 2.05 -9.96
N LYS A 154 2.44 2.45 -10.45
CA LYS A 154 3.69 1.70 -10.33
C LYS A 154 4.54 2.26 -9.21
N ILE A 155 4.66 3.58 -9.17
CA ILE A 155 5.36 4.32 -8.12
C ILE A 155 4.51 5.53 -7.74
N LEU A 156 4.49 5.85 -6.45
CA LEU A 156 3.94 7.08 -5.91
C LEU A 156 4.96 7.72 -4.98
N GLN A 157 5.26 9.00 -5.23
CA GLN A 157 6.05 9.80 -4.30
C GLN A 157 5.12 10.84 -3.66
N GLN A 158 4.97 10.77 -2.35
CA GLN A 158 4.12 11.68 -1.59
C GLN A 158 4.61 11.79 -0.14
N GLU A 159 4.60 12.98 0.44
CA GLU A 159 5.00 13.25 1.83
C GLU A 159 6.37 12.69 2.23
N GLY A 160 7.31 12.70 1.29
CA GLY A 160 8.64 12.12 1.46
C GLY A 160 8.68 10.59 1.41
N TRP A 161 7.55 9.93 1.26
CA TRP A 161 7.47 8.50 1.00
C TRP A 161 7.67 8.19 -0.48
N TRP A 162 8.38 7.11 -0.75
CA TRP A 162 8.47 6.46 -2.03
C TRP A 162 7.78 5.10 -1.93
N ILE A 163 6.71 4.93 -2.69
CA ILE A 163 5.80 3.78 -2.61
C ILE A 163 5.86 3.06 -3.95
N HIS A 164 6.25 1.80 -3.92
CA HIS A 164 6.32 0.93 -5.09
C HIS A 164 5.22 -0.12 -5.02
N TYR A 165 4.34 -0.14 -6.00
CA TYR A 165 3.28 -1.11 -6.18
C TYR A 165 3.84 -2.28 -7.00
N LEU A 166 4.01 -3.42 -6.34
CA LEU A 166 4.68 -4.58 -6.92
C LEU A 166 3.72 -5.54 -7.60
N ASP A 167 2.47 -5.56 -7.14
CA ASP A 167 1.46 -6.50 -7.60
C ASP A 167 0.05 -5.97 -7.30
N TYR A 168 -0.93 -6.42 -8.11
CA TYR A 168 -2.34 -6.07 -8.00
C TYR A 168 -3.18 -7.33 -8.12
N ASP A 169 -4.32 -7.35 -7.44
CA ASP A 169 -5.38 -8.31 -7.72
C ASP A 169 -6.10 -7.93 -9.01
N GLU A 170 -6.58 -8.91 -9.75
CA GLU A 170 -7.45 -8.65 -10.89
C GLU A 170 -8.83 -8.20 -10.37
N PRO A 171 -9.49 -7.26 -11.08
CA PRO A 171 -10.81 -6.81 -10.69
C PRO A 171 -11.85 -7.91 -10.90
N ASP A 172 -12.86 -7.92 -10.05
CA ASP A 172 -14.06 -8.75 -10.20
C ASP A 172 -15.33 -7.89 -10.14
N ASP A 173 -16.53 -8.53 -10.12
CA ASP A 173 -17.81 -7.82 -10.06
C ASP A 173 -17.99 -7.06 -8.72
N ALA A 174 -17.26 -7.41 -7.69
CA ALA A 174 -17.40 -6.86 -6.34
C ALA A 174 -16.33 -5.82 -6.00
N LEU A 175 -15.12 -5.98 -6.53
CA LEU A 175 -13.94 -5.22 -6.16
C LEU A 175 -13.19 -4.67 -7.39
N PRO A 176 -12.71 -3.42 -7.35
CA PRO A 176 -11.79 -2.91 -8.36
C PRO A 176 -10.43 -3.63 -8.28
N ALA A 177 -9.58 -3.45 -9.28
CA ALA A 177 -8.19 -3.90 -9.20
C ALA A 177 -7.45 -3.17 -8.07
N LEU A 178 -7.17 -3.87 -6.97
CA LEU A 178 -6.55 -3.35 -5.76
C LEU A 178 -5.08 -3.79 -5.63
N PRO A 179 -4.21 -2.99 -5.02
CA PRO A 179 -2.85 -3.41 -4.73
C PRO A 179 -2.83 -4.65 -3.83
N ARG A 180 -1.89 -5.56 -4.13
CA ARG A 180 -1.64 -6.76 -3.37
C ARG A 180 -0.31 -6.75 -2.64
N ARG A 181 0.71 -6.14 -3.24
CA ARG A 181 2.05 -6.03 -2.63
C ARG A 181 2.60 -4.63 -2.82
N LEU A 182 2.99 -4.02 -1.71
CA LEU A 182 3.59 -2.71 -1.67
C LEU A 182 4.95 -2.75 -0.96
N TYR A 183 5.88 -1.97 -1.47
CA TYR A 183 7.11 -1.64 -0.79
C TYR A 183 7.20 -0.12 -0.64
N MET A 184 7.46 0.35 0.57
CA MET A 184 7.49 1.77 0.89
C MET A 184 8.76 2.12 1.64
N LYS A 185 9.28 3.32 1.42
CA LYS A 185 10.44 3.82 2.16
C LYS A 185 10.39 5.32 2.39
N ARG A 186 10.88 5.75 3.56
CA ARG A 186 11.18 7.14 3.91
C ARG A 186 12.37 7.16 4.87
N GLY A 187 13.50 7.73 4.42
CA GLY A 187 14.75 7.71 5.19
C GLY A 187 15.19 6.29 5.53
N ARG A 188 15.28 5.96 6.81
CA ARG A 188 15.68 4.64 7.32
C ARG A 188 14.49 3.69 7.57
N VAL A 189 13.27 4.17 7.44
CA VAL A 189 12.06 3.35 7.59
C VAL A 189 11.72 2.70 6.26
N ARG A 190 11.50 1.39 6.26
CA ARG A 190 11.01 0.62 5.12
C ARG A 190 9.83 -0.23 5.56
N ILE A 191 8.82 -0.32 4.72
CA ILE A 191 7.59 -1.07 4.99
C ILE A 191 7.33 -1.98 3.80
N LYS A 192 7.09 -3.27 4.05
CA LYS A 192 6.58 -4.21 3.05
C LYS A 192 5.20 -4.64 3.50
N ILE A 193 4.21 -4.48 2.64
CA ILE A 193 2.84 -4.92 2.87
C ILE A 193 2.52 -6.00 1.85
N VAL A 194 2.00 -7.12 2.32
CA VAL A 194 1.38 -8.17 1.51
C VAL A 194 -0.06 -8.26 1.96
N ILE A 195 -0.98 -7.97 1.05
CA ILE A 195 -2.41 -8.04 1.28
C ILE A 195 -2.88 -9.41 0.79
N ASP A 196 -3.35 -10.21 1.71
CA ASP A 196 -3.80 -11.57 1.43
C ASP A 196 -5.29 -11.57 1.01
N GLN A 197 -6.07 -10.58 1.50
CA GLN A 197 -7.50 -10.49 1.23
C GLN A 197 -8.00 -9.04 1.29
N TRP A 198 -8.84 -8.69 0.30
CA TRP A 198 -9.69 -7.52 0.29
C TRP A 198 -11.16 -7.93 0.38
N GLN A 199 -11.96 -7.18 1.12
CA GLN A 199 -13.41 -7.34 1.23
C GLN A 199 -14.08 -5.98 1.37
N LYS A 200 -15.37 -5.88 1.04
CA LYS A 200 -16.19 -4.75 1.50
C LYS A 200 -16.30 -4.81 3.02
N ALA A 201 -16.16 -3.66 3.69
CA ALA A 201 -16.34 -3.63 5.13
C ALA A 201 -17.77 -4.09 5.48
N PRO A 202 -17.93 -4.90 6.51
CA PRO A 202 -19.27 -5.32 6.93
C PRO A 202 -20.05 -4.13 7.45
N THR A 203 -21.32 -4.08 7.10
CA THR A 203 -22.24 -3.06 7.59
C THR A 203 -22.57 -3.34 9.05
N ARG A 204 -22.07 -2.52 9.98
CA ARG A 204 -22.47 -2.44 11.41
C ARG A 204 -22.81 -3.77 12.13
N GLN A 205 -21.88 -4.71 12.28
CA GLN A 205 -22.08 -5.86 13.19
C GLN A 205 -20.90 -6.12 14.15
N TYR A 206 -19.94 -5.22 14.23
CA TYR A 206 -18.71 -5.47 15.01
C TYR A 206 -18.81 -5.15 16.51
N GLU A 207 -19.88 -4.53 16.98
CA GLU A 207 -20.05 -4.21 18.40
C GLU A 207 -20.12 -5.46 19.29
N ASN A 208 -20.47 -6.63 18.70
CA ASN A 208 -20.67 -7.89 19.42
C ASN A 208 -19.57 -8.94 19.21
N LEU A 209 -18.61 -8.72 18.32
CA LEU A 209 -17.56 -9.72 18.03
C LEU A 209 -16.31 -9.57 18.92
N PHE A 210 -16.15 -8.43 19.56
CA PHE A 210 -15.08 -8.19 20.50
C PHE A 210 -15.68 -7.58 21.76
N PRO A 211 -16.07 -8.42 22.75
CA PRO A 211 -16.48 -7.91 24.05
C PRO A 211 -15.37 -7.01 24.58
N ASP A 212 -15.76 -5.85 25.11
CA ASP A 212 -14.84 -4.98 25.83
C ASP A 212 -14.07 -5.84 26.84
N PHE A 213 -12.75 -5.78 26.79
CA PHE A 213 -11.96 -6.39 27.84
C PHE A 213 -12.36 -5.70 29.15
N PRO A 214 -12.75 -6.44 30.19
CA PRO A 214 -13.08 -5.84 31.46
C PRO A 214 -11.85 -5.08 31.97
N GLY A 215 -12.07 -3.79 32.31
CA GLY A 215 -11.08 -2.92 32.91
C GLY A 215 -10.67 -3.38 34.32
#